data_c8852d5f7c454d5cc1cf16e3d202e0c8
#
_entry.id   c8852d5f7c454d5cc1cf16e3d202e0c8
#
_cell.length_a   1.000
_cell.length_b   1.000
_cell.length_c   1.000
_cell.angle_alpha   90.00
_cell.angle_beta   90.00
_cell.angle_gamma   90.00
#
_symmetry.space_group_name_H-M   'P 1'
#
loop_
_entity.id
_entity.type
_entity.pdbx_description
1 polymer ?
#
loop_
_entity_poly.entity_id
_entity_poly.type
_entity_poly.pdbx_seq_one_letter_code
_entity_poly.pdbx_strand_id
1 'polypeptide(L)'
;MTFDSAVGDLCDYYFVYGGGADGVVAGLRELTGQAPMFPLWTYGFWQSRERYVSQDELVGVVRKYRDLKIPLDGIIQDWRYWGEDHKDWNAVEFRNPKFSDPKKMMEEVHCLNAHAIISVWPSFGPETGIYAELKSQNKLMVHETFPQNNGVKVYDTYDPVARDIYWKYMNKNMFSIGMDGWWLDSTEPDHLEI
;
A
#
# COMPACT_ATOMS: atom_id res chain seq x y z
N MET A 1 31.04 2.52 14.67
CA MET A 1 29.80 2.73 13.90
C MET A 1 29.62 4.23 13.75
N THR A 2 29.44 4.72 12.55
CA THR A 2 29.25 6.15 12.27
C THR A 2 27.89 6.32 11.66
N PHE A 3 27.14 7.32 12.13
CA PHE A 3 25.89 7.77 11.52
C PHE A 3 26.21 9.09 10.83
N ASP A 4 25.88 9.19 9.55
CA ASP A 4 26.08 10.38 8.75
C ASP A 4 24.79 10.75 8.04
N SER A 5 24.39 12.00 8.12
CA SER A 5 23.20 12.52 7.46
C SER A 5 23.48 13.93 6.96
N ALA A 6 23.16 14.19 5.69
CA ALA A 6 23.31 15.52 5.11
C ALA A 6 22.33 16.53 5.73
N VAL A 7 21.17 16.09 6.21
CA VAL A 7 20.13 16.89 6.85
C VAL A 7 19.51 16.10 8.00
N GLY A 8 19.38 16.73 9.17
CA GLY A 8 18.69 16.13 10.30
C GLY A 8 18.68 17.08 11.51
N ASP A 9 17.51 17.28 12.09
CA ASP A 9 17.33 18.07 13.32
C ASP A 9 17.67 17.26 14.56
N LEU A 10 17.53 15.92 14.47
CA LEU A 10 17.72 14.99 15.58
C LEU A 10 18.19 13.63 15.06
N CYS A 11 19.07 12.98 15.82
CA CYS A 11 19.39 11.57 15.67
C CYS A 11 18.97 10.85 16.95
N ASP A 12 17.93 10.04 16.86
CA ASP A 12 17.42 9.22 17.96
C ASP A 12 17.55 7.74 17.62
N TYR A 13 18.19 6.98 18.50
CA TYR A 13 18.37 5.54 18.27
C TYR A 13 18.37 4.77 19.58
N TYR A 14 18.00 3.49 19.50
CA TYR A 14 18.03 2.58 20.61
C TYR A 14 18.97 1.41 20.32
N PHE A 15 19.79 1.05 21.30
CA PHE A 15 20.59 -0.16 21.27
C PHE A 15 20.01 -1.17 22.27
N VAL A 16 19.50 -2.29 21.76
CA VAL A 16 18.89 -3.35 22.58
C VAL A 16 19.88 -4.49 22.76
N TYR A 17 20.37 -4.68 24.00
CA TYR A 17 21.19 -5.82 24.37
C TYR A 17 20.34 -6.82 25.16
N GLY A 18 20.00 -7.95 24.54
CA GLY A 18 19.13 -8.98 25.14
C GLY A 18 19.83 -10.26 25.57
N GLY A 19 21.17 -10.34 25.46
CA GLY A 19 21.92 -11.57 25.75
C GLY A 19 21.72 -12.72 24.75
N GLY A 20 20.66 -12.65 23.92
CA GLY A 20 20.30 -13.59 22.86
C GLY A 20 19.14 -13.07 22.05
N ALA A 21 18.74 -13.78 20.98
CA ALA A 21 17.70 -13.35 20.06
C ALA A 21 16.36 -13.06 20.75
N ASP A 22 15.93 -13.93 21.65
CA ASP A 22 14.66 -13.75 22.37
C ASP A 22 14.67 -12.49 23.25
N GLY A 23 15.79 -12.20 23.91
CA GLY A 23 15.93 -10.99 24.72
C GLY A 23 15.96 -9.72 23.89
N VAL A 24 16.56 -9.75 22.70
CA VAL A 24 16.52 -8.61 21.75
C VAL A 24 15.10 -8.37 21.26
N VAL A 25 14.36 -9.41 20.86
CA VAL A 25 12.97 -9.30 20.45
C VAL A 25 12.08 -8.79 21.59
N ALA A 26 12.29 -9.28 22.82
CA ALA A 26 11.55 -8.80 23.99
C ALA A 26 11.79 -7.29 24.24
N GLY A 27 13.05 -6.85 24.21
CA GLY A 27 13.38 -5.44 24.37
C GLY A 27 12.83 -4.55 23.23
N LEU A 28 12.85 -5.05 21.99
CA LEU A 28 12.19 -4.34 20.89
C LEU A 28 10.68 -4.17 21.15
N ARG A 29 10.02 -5.21 21.67
CA ARG A 29 8.59 -5.15 22.00
C ARG A 29 8.28 -4.21 23.18
N GLU A 30 9.19 -4.00 24.11
CA GLU A 30 9.04 -2.98 25.13
C GLU A 30 9.03 -1.57 24.53
N LEU A 31 9.85 -1.32 23.50
CA LEU A 31 9.93 -0.05 22.80
C LEU A 31 8.74 0.20 21.86
N THR A 32 8.32 -0.82 21.12
CA THR A 32 7.31 -0.69 20.04
C THR A 32 5.90 -1.14 20.44
N GLY A 33 5.75 -1.75 21.61
CA GLY A 33 4.50 -2.35 22.06
C GLY A 33 4.33 -3.80 21.58
N GLN A 34 3.22 -4.40 21.99
CA GLN A 34 2.91 -5.78 21.63
C GLN A 34 2.44 -5.88 20.16
N ALA A 35 2.99 -6.84 19.43
CA ALA A 35 2.48 -7.19 18.13
C ALA A 35 1.06 -7.79 18.25
N PRO A 36 0.08 -7.33 17.46
CA PRO A 36 -1.24 -7.95 17.42
C PRO A 36 -1.15 -9.37 16.85
N MET A 37 -2.08 -10.23 17.27
CA MET A 37 -2.24 -11.53 16.62
C MET A 37 -2.96 -11.32 15.29
N PHE A 38 -2.30 -11.65 14.20
CA PHE A 38 -2.91 -11.59 12.87
C PHE A 38 -3.85 -12.77 12.63
N PRO A 39 -4.85 -12.63 11.74
CA PRO A 39 -5.66 -13.75 11.26
C PRO A 39 -4.81 -14.86 10.64
N LEU A 40 -5.26 -16.11 10.75
CA LEU A 40 -4.47 -17.26 10.30
C LEU A 40 -4.10 -17.20 8.81
N TRP A 41 -5.00 -16.71 7.96
CA TRP A 41 -4.78 -16.57 6.53
C TRP A 41 -3.59 -15.68 6.15
N THR A 42 -3.19 -14.74 7.01
CA THR A 42 -2.03 -13.87 6.74
C THR A 42 -0.69 -14.61 6.76
N TYR A 43 -0.64 -15.77 7.41
CA TYR A 43 0.54 -16.65 7.46
C TYR A 43 0.55 -17.73 6.38
N GLY A 44 -0.45 -17.75 5.51
CA GLY A 44 -0.58 -18.70 4.42
C GLY A 44 0.18 -18.31 3.16
N PHE A 45 -0.21 -18.91 2.03
CA PHE A 45 0.42 -18.63 0.75
C PHE A 45 -0.27 -17.47 0.02
N TRP A 46 0.54 -16.52 -0.42
CA TRP A 46 0.12 -15.35 -1.18
C TRP A 46 0.66 -15.38 -2.60
N GLN A 47 -0.25 -15.28 -3.57
CA GLN A 47 0.12 -15.20 -4.98
C GLN A 47 0.23 -13.74 -5.42
N SER A 48 1.38 -13.39 -5.96
CA SER A 48 1.65 -12.07 -6.54
C SER A 48 2.28 -12.20 -7.92
N ARG A 49 2.14 -11.17 -8.72
CA ARG A 49 2.95 -10.87 -9.90
C ARG A 49 2.99 -9.37 -10.10
N GLU A 50 3.89 -8.86 -10.94
CA GLU A 50 4.06 -7.42 -11.14
C GLU A 50 2.72 -6.70 -11.38
N ARG A 51 1.77 -7.30 -12.02
CA ARG A 51 0.35 -6.91 -11.92
C ARG A 51 -0.58 -7.87 -12.64
N TYR A 52 -1.78 -7.98 -12.13
CA TYR A 52 -2.90 -8.48 -12.90
C TYR A 52 -3.51 -7.32 -13.68
N VAL A 53 -3.75 -7.52 -14.98
CA VAL A 53 -4.15 -6.43 -15.87
C VAL A 53 -5.66 -6.20 -15.91
N SER A 54 -6.44 -7.09 -15.28
CA SER A 54 -7.90 -7.00 -15.19
C SER A 54 -8.44 -7.74 -13.96
N GLN A 55 -9.67 -7.39 -13.56
CA GLN A 55 -10.38 -8.14 -12.52
C GLN A 55 -10.60 -9.61 -12.89
N ASP A 56 -10.88 -9.90 -14.16
CA ASP A 56 -11.11 -11.27 -14.64
C ASP A 56 -9.83 -12.11 -14.55
N GLU A 57 -8.67 -11.53 -14.85
CA GLU A 57 -7.39 -12.21 -14.69
C GLU A 57 -7.11 -12.51 -13.22
N LEU A 58 -7.29 -11.54 -12.33
CA LEU A 58 -7.07 -11.71 -10.89
C LEU A 58 -7.94 -12.84 -10.33
N VAL A 59 -9.24 -12.77 -10.56
CA VAL A 59 -10.18 -13.81 -10.10
C VAL A 59 -9.91 -15.14 -10.77
N GLY A 60 -9.55 -15.13 -12.07
CA GLY A 60 -9.18 -16.32 -12.82
C GLY A 60 -7.99 -17.08 -12.23
N VAL A 61 -7.00 -16.34 -11.70
CA VAL A 61 -5.87 -16.94 -10.99
C VAL A 61 -6.32 -17.64 -9.72
N VAL A 62 -7.15 -17.01 -8.88
CA VAL A 62 -7.69 -17.62 -7.66
C VAL A 62 -8.48 -18.89 -7.99
N ARG A 63 -9.36 -18.82 -9.00
CA ARG A 63 -10.12 -20.00 -9.48
C ARG A 63 -9.20 -21.14 -9.90
N LYS A 64 -8.14 -20.83 -10.67
CA LYS A 64 -7.19 -21.84 -11.13
C LYS A 64 -6.50 -22.57 -9.97
N TYR A 65 -6.14 -21.86 -8.90
CA TYR A 65 -5.61 -22.50 -7.69
C TYR A 65 -6.62 -23.47 -7.07
N ARG A 66 -7.91 -23.09 -7.01
CA ARG A 66 -8.97 -23.96 -6.50
C ARG A 66 -9.20 -25.18 -7.38
N ASP A 67 -9.25 -25.01 -8.71
CA ASP A 67 -9.42 -26.10 -9.66
C ASP A 67 -8.28 -27.13 -9.58
N LEU A 68 -7.06 -26.65 -9.41
CA LEU A 68 -5.87 -27.48 -9.23
C LEU A 68 -5.72 -28.04 -7.82
N LYS A 69 -6.61 -27.68 -6.89
CA LYS A 69 -6.55 -28.03 -5.45
C LYS A 69 -5.23 -27.64 -4.79
N ILE A 70 -4.65 -26.54 -5.24
CA ILE A 70 -3.46 -25.96 -4.64
C ILE A 70 -3.91 -24.94 -3.58
N PRO A 71 -3.42 -25.02 -2.33
CA PRO A 71 -3.73 -24.04 -1.30
C PRO A 71 -3.34 -22.62 -1.71
N LEU A 72 -4.21 -21.66 -1.43
CA LEU A 72 -4.00 -20.24 -1.62
C LEU A 72 -4.81 -19.49 -0.56
N ASP A 73 -4.17 -18.59 0.17
CA ASP A 73 -4.81 -17.79 1.21
C ASP A 73 -5.04 -16.35 0.73
N GLY A 74 -4.11 -15.80 -0.04
CA GLY A 74 -4.24 -14.44 -0.52
C GLY A 74 -3.72 -14.22 -1.94
N ILE A 75 -4.18 -13.13 -2.54
CA ILE A 75 -3.71 -12.62 -3.84
C ILE A 75 -3.41 -11.12 -3.70
N ILE A 76 -2.40 -10.66 -4.41
CA ILE A 76 -1.96 -9.26 -4.35
C ILE A 76 -2.26 -8.57 -5.66
N GLN A 77 -3.10 -7.53 -5.63
CA GLN A 77 -3.25 -6.61 -6.76
C GLN A 77 -2.17 -5.55 -6.67
N ASP A 78 -1.27 -5.55 -7.61
CA ASP A 78 -0.24 -4.55 -7.76
C ASP A 78 -0.77 -3.32 -8.54
N TRP A 79 0.08 -2.42 -8.95
CA TRP A 79 -0.19 -1.12 -9.54
C TRP A 79 -1.06 -1.10 -10.80
N ARG A 80 -1.40 0.10 -11.33
CA ARG A 80 -2.18 0.39 -12.55
C ARG A 80 -3.64 -0.07 -12.57
N TYR A 81 -4.20 -0.44 -11.42
CA TYR A 81 -5.66 -0.55 -11.29
C TYR A 81 -6.35 0.81 -11.43
N TRP A 82 -5.59 1.88 -11.25
CA TRP A 82 -6.03 3.28 -11.46
C TRP A 82 -5.97 3.72 -12.93
N GLY A 83 -5.27 3.03 -13.83
CA GLY A 83 -5.09 3.38 -15.23
C GLY A 83 -3.63 3.33 -15.69
N GLU A 84 -3.41 3.63 -16.94
CA GLU A 84 -2.08 3.58 -17.58
C GLU A 84 -1.37 4.95 -17.59
N ASP A 85 -2.12 6.07 -17.46
CA ASP A 85 -1.55 7.42 -17.45
C ASP A 85 -0.86 7.69 -16.09
N HIS A 86 0.35 8.23 -16.14
CA HIS A 86 1.09 8.62 -14.94
C HIS A 86 0.46 9.80 -14.20
N LYS A 87 -0.34 10.60 -14.88
CA LYS A 87 -1.10 11.68 -14.23
C LYS A 87 -2.22 11.17 -13.32
N ASP A 88 -2.66 9.92 -13.54
CA ASP A 88 -3.60 9.20 -12.68
C ASP A 88 -2.89 8.39 -11.57
N TRP A 89 -1.59 8.55 -11.41
CA TRP A 89 -0.77 7.77 -10.51
C TRP A 89 -1.38 7.64 -9.12
N ASN A 90 -1.55 6.38 -8.68
CA ASN A 90 -2.08 6.04 -7.36
C ASN A 90 -3.37 6.81 -7.00
N ALA A 91 -4.35 6.82 -7.89
CA ALA A 91 -5.63 7.52 -7.67
C ALA A 91 -6.39 7.04 -6.42
N VAL A 92 -5.96 5.92 -5.83
CA VAL A 92 -6.64 5.23 -4.71
C VAL A 92 -8.11 4.93 -5.07
N GLU A 93 -8.32 4.57 -6.33
CA GLU A 93 -9.61 4.14 -6.89
C GLU A 93 -9.40 3.32 -8.16
N PHE A 94 -10.33 2.43 -8.46
CA PHE A 94 -10.30 1.63 -9.68
C PHE A 94 -10.83 2.46 -10.87
N ARG A 95 -9.93 3.16 -11.57
CA ARG A 95 -10.24 3.97 -12.76
C ARG A 95 -9.97 3.23 -14.07
N ASN A 96 -9.19 2.15 -14.02
CA ASN A 96 -8.92 1.31 -15.18
C ASN A 96 -10.20 0.54 -15.55
N PRO A 97 -10.73 0.70 -16.78
CA PRO A 97 -11.99 0.07 -17.21
C PRO A 97 -11.97 -1.47 -17.19
N LYS A 98 -10.78 -2.07 -17.13
CA LYS A 98 -10.62 -3.52 -16.96
C LYS A 98 -10.93 -4.02 -15.54
N PHE A 99 -11.15 -3.10 -14.60
CA PHE A 99 -11.64 -3.34 -13.24
C PHE A 99 -12.99 -2.65 -13.06
N SER A 100 -13.95 -3.02 -13.89
CA SER A 100 -15.24 -2.33 -14.01
C SER A 100 -16.18 -2.53 -12.81
N ASP A 101 -15.99 -3.61 -12.04
CA ASP A 101 -16.77 -3.91 -10.83
C ASP A 101 -15.86 -4.50 -9.74
N PRO A 102 -15.04 -3.63 -9.11
CA PRO A 102 -14.08 -4.09 -8.10
C PRO A 102 -14.76 -4.66 -6.84
N LYS A 103 -15.98 -4.24 -6.53
CA LYS A 103 -16.75 -4.82 -5.42
C LYS A 103 -17.11 -6.27 -5.69
N LYS A 104 -17.64 -6.55 -6.89
CA LYS A 104 -17.91 -7.93 -7.32
C LYS A 104 -16.64 -8.77 -7.40
N MET A 105 -15.53 -8.19 -7.86
CA MET A 105 -14.23 -8.87 -7.83
C MET A 105 -13.87 -9.34 -6.43
N MET A 106 -14.01 -8.48 -5.40
CA MET A 106 -13.74 -8.83 -4.01
C MET A 106 -14.71 -9.90 -3.49
N GLU A 107 -16.00 -9.77 -3.79
CA GLU A 107 -17.01 -10.76 -3.42
C GLU A 107 -16.66 -12.15 -3.99
N GLU A 108 -16.19 -12.21 -5.24
CA GLU A 108 -15.77 -13.47 -5.88
C GLU A 108 -14.49 -14.04 -5.25
N VAL A 109 -13.51 -13.22 -4.92
CA VAL A 109 -12.29 -13.64 -4.20
C VAL A 109 -12.66 -14.25 -2.85
N HIS A 110 -13.52 -13.57 -2.08
CA HIS A 110 -14.00 -14.06 -0.78
C HIS A 110 -14.83 -15.34 -0.90
N CYS A 111 -15.73 -15.45 -1.91
CA CYS A 111 -16.48 -16.68 -2.18
C CYS A 111 -15.57 -17.86 -2.50
N LEU A 112 -14.39 -17.62 -3.06
CA LEU A 112 -13.36 -18.62 -3.30
C LEU A 112 -12.49 -18.89 -2.06
N ASN A 113 -12.87 -18.39 -0.89
CA ASN A 113 -12.13 -18.52 0.38
C ASN A 113 -10.67 -18.03 0.24
N ALA A 114 -10.48 -16.87 -0.37
CA ALA A 114 -9.21 -16.18 -0.47
C ALA A 114 -9.38 -14.72 -0.05
N HIS A 115 -8.26 -14.05 0.22
CA HIS A 115 -8.19 -12.64 0.59
C HIS A 115 -7.40 -11.85 -0.45
N ALA A 116 -7.61 -10.54 -0.53
CA ALA A 116 -6.81 -9.70 -1.41
C ALA A 116 -6.28 -8.46 -0.69
N ILE A 117 -5.01 -8.16 -0.95
CA ILE A 117 -4.42 -6.86 -0.62
C ILE A 117 -4.06 -6.12 -1.90
N ILE A 118 -3.89 -4.81 -1.79
CA ILE A 118 -3.63 -3.94 -2.92
C ILE A 118 -2.46 -3.01 -2.66
N SER A 119 -1.63 -2.78 -3.68
CA SER A 119 -0.51 -1.84 -3.62
C SER A 119 -1.04 -0.40 -3.60
N VAL A 120 -0.55 0.40 -2.66
CA VAL A 120 -0.81 1.83 -2.54
C VAL A 120 0.49 2.58 -2.28
N TRP A 121 0.59 3.80 -2.80
CA TRP A 121 1.78 4.64 -2.73
C TRP A 121 1.52 5.89 -1.88
N PRO A 122 2.56 6.55 -1.35
CA PRO A 122 2.41 7.82 -0.64
C PRO A 122 2.32 9.03 -1.57
N SER A 123 2.39 8.82 -2.89
CA SER A 123 2.42 9.85 -3.91
C SER A 123 1.25 9.74 -4.88
N PHE A 124 0.82 10.87 -5.41
CA PHE A 124 -0.41 10.95 -6.23
C PHE A 124 -0.17 11.77 -7.49
N GLY A 125 -0.80 11.34 -8.58
CA GLY A 125 -0.79 12.04 -9.87
C GLY A 125 -1.72 13.26 -9.88
N PRO A 126 -1.39 14.30 -10.66
CA PRO A 126 -2.07 15.59 -10.61
C PRO A 126 -3.53 15.56 -11.10
N GLU A 127 -3.96 14.52 -11.81
CA GLU A 127 -5.34 14.37 -12.30
C GLU A 127 -6.21 13.51 -11.37
N THR A 128 -5.70 13.17 -10.17
CA THR A 128 -6.46 12.40 -9.18
C THR A 128 -7.23 13.30 -8.22
N GLY A 129 -8.38 12.80 -7.74
CA GLY A 129 -9.20 13.53 -6.75
C GLY A 129 -8.48 13.75 -5.44
N ILE A 130 -7.70 12.76 -4.99
CA ILE A 130 -6.90 12.86 -3.77
C ILE A 130 -5.82 13.94 -3.88
N TYR A 131 -5.13 14.04 -5.03
CA TYR A 131 -4.15 15.10 -5.26
C TYR A 131 -4.81 16.49 -5.20
N ALA A 132 -5.96 16.65 -5.88
CA ALA A 132 -6.68 17.93 -5.90
C ALA A 132 -7.08 18.37 -4.49
N GLU A 133 -7.56 17.45 -3.66
CA GLU A 133 -7.94 17.75 -2.27
C GLU A 133 -6.73 18.10 -1.41
N LEU A 134 -5.66 17.29 -1.45
CA LEU A 134 -4.42 17.56 -0.72
C LEU A 134 -3.80 18.91 -1.13
N LYS A 135 -3.78 19.20 -2.43
CA LYS A 135 -3.29 20.48 -2.97
C LYS A 135 -4.10 21.66 -2.46
N SER A 136 -5.42 21.56 -2.43
CA SER A 136 -6.30 22.64 -1.97
C SER A 136 -6.07 23.04 -0.51
N GLN A 137 -5.51 22.13 0.27
CA GLN A 137 -5.21 22.32 1.68
C GLN A 137 -3.71 22.49 1.98
N ASN A 138 -2.88 22.64 0.93
CA ASN A 138 -1.41 22.75 1.10
C ASN A 138 -0.76 21.52 1.77
N LYS A 139 -1.22 20.31 1.46
CA LYS A 139 -0.77 19.07 2.08
C LYS A 139 0.09 18.18 1.15
N LEU A 140 0.58 18.72 0.05
CA LEU A 140 1.55 18.07 -0.83
C LEU A 140 2.95 18.62 -0.60
N MET A 141 3.95 17.74 -0.69
CA MET A 141 5.34 18.14 -0.70
C MET A 141 5.65 19.00 -1.94
N VAL A 142 6.69 19.83 -1.86
CA VAL A 142 7.01 20.81 -2.91
C VAL A 142 7.57 20.12 -4.16
N HIS A 143 8.42 19.10 -3.98
CA HIS A 143 9.12 18.40 -5.04
C HIS A 143 8.28 17.29 -5.66
N GLU A 144 8.63 16.94 -6.90
CA GLU A 144 8.07 15.78 -7.58
C GLU A 144 8.82 14.49 -7.20
N THR A 145 8.13 13.37 -7.32
CA THR A 145 8.68 12.04 -7.12
C THR A 145 8.39 11.14 -8.34
N PHE A 146 8.70 9.86 -8.23
CA PHE A 146 8.38 8.88 -9.27
C PHE A 146 6.85 8.74 -9.49
N PRO A 147 6.41 8.63 -10.75
CA PRO A 147 7.16 8.79 -12.01
C PRO A 147 7.46 10.26 -12.33
N GLN A 148 8.75 10.56 -12.51
CA GLN A 148 9.26 11.91 -12.71
C GLN A 148 8.65 12.61 -13.95
N ASN A 149 8.64 13.94 -13.96
CA ASN A 149 8.13 14.79 -15.04
C ASN A 149 6.63 14.60 -15.33
N ASN A 150 5.87 14.11 -14.36
CA ASN A 150 4.42 13.91 -14.46
C ASN A 150 3.63 14.69 -13.39
N GLY A 151 4.29 15.51 -12.59
CA GLY A 151 3.65 16.30 -11.54
C GLY A 151 3.22 15.48 -10.32
N VAL A 152 3.71 14.25 -10.19
CA VAL A 152 3.40 13.36 -9.07
C VAL A 152 4.09 13.86 -7.79
N LYS A 153 3.33 13.97 -6.70
CA LYS A 153 3.82 14.50 -5.42
C LYS A 153 3.41 13.62 -4.26
N VAL A 154 4.32 13.54 -3.27
CA VAL A 154 4.05 12.90 -1.97
C VAL A 154 3.20 13.83 -1.12
N TYR A 155 2.30 13.25 -0.31
CA TYR A 155 1.59 14.03 0.71
C TYR A 155 2.46 14.25 1.96
N ASP A 156 2.14 15.27 2.74
CA ASP A 156 2.82 15.49 4.03
C ASP A 156 2.36 14.43 5.05
N THR A 157 3.18 13.40 5.21
CA THR A 157 2.89 12.26 6.08
C THR A 157 2.87 12.61 7.58
N TYR A 158 3.48 13.73 7.97
CA TYR A 158 3.46 14.22 9.35
C TYR A 158 2.21 15.02 9.67
N ASP A 159 1.54 15.57 8.66
CA ASP A 159 0.30 16.35 8.86
C ASP A 159 -0.90 15.42 9.09
N PRO A 160 -1.62 15.55 10.22
CA PRO A 160 -2.78 14.69 10.53
C PRO A 160 -3.92 14.84 9.53
N VAL A 161 -4.15 16.05 9.00
CA VAL A 161 -5.21 16.29 8.00
C VAL A 161 -4.89 15.58 6.69
N ALA A 162 -3.61 15.58 6.29
CA ALA A 162 -3.17 14.87 5.09
C ALA A 162 -3.37 13.34 5.24
N ARG A 163 -3.06 12.78 6.42
CA ARG A 163 -3.32 11.37 6.71
C ARG A 163 -4.82 11.04 6.70
N ASP A 164 -5.67 11.91 7.26
CA ASP A 164 -7.12 11.74 7.25
C ASP A 164 -7.70 11.77 5.84
N ILE A 165 -7.18 12.66 4.97
CA ILE A 165 -7.55 12.69 3.55
C ILE A 165 -7.17 11.37 2.88
N TYR A 166 -5.93 10.89 3.05
CA TYR A 166 -5.49 9.64 2.47
C TYR A 166 -6.35 8.47 2.94
N TRP A 167 -6.56 8.34 4.24
CA TRP A 167 -7.43 7.30 4.80
C TRP A 167 -8.86 7.39 4.28
N LYS A 168 -9.41 8.59 4.12
CA LYS A 168 -10.75 8.77 3.54
C LYS A 168 -10.87 8.12 2.16
N TYR A 169 -9.88 8.32 1.28
CA TYR A 169 -9.89 7.71 -0.06
C TYR A 169 -9.69 6.19 0.02
N MET A 170 -8.75 5.72 0.81
CA MET A 170 -8.53 4.29 1.03
C MET A 170 -9.78 3.60 1.58
N ASN A 171 -10.40 4.19 2.59
CA ASN A 171 -11.62 3.64 3.18
C ASN A 171 -12.77 3.61 2.19
N LYS A 172 -13.04 4.73 1.52
CA LYS A 172 -14.18 4.85 0.61
C LYS A 172 -14.06 3.93 -0.60
N ASN A 173 -12.90 3.88 -1.23
CA ASN A 173 -12.75 3.28 -2.56
C ASN A 173 -12.18 1.85 -2.53
N MET A 174 -11.64 1.42 -1.39
CA MET A 174 -10.96 0.14 -1.23
C MET A 174 -11.51 -0.68 -0.06
N PHE A 175 -11.36 -0.19 1.16
CA PHE A 175 -11.79 -0.93 2.36
C PHE A 175 -13.28 -1.24 2.34
N SER A 176 -14.12 -0.26 2.02
CA SER A 176 -15.59 -0.43 2.00
C SER A 176 -16.11 -1.34 0.89
N ILE A 177 -15.28 -1.67 -0.11
CA ILE A 177 -15.62 -2.65 -1.15
C ILE A 177 -15.09 -4.05 -0.84
N GLY A 178 -14.40 -4.22 0.31
CA GLY A 178 -13.97 -5.53 0.79
C GLY A 178 -12.47 -5.82 0.65
N MET A 179 -11.62 -4.82 0.35
CA MET A 179 -10.16 -5.03 0.34
C MET A 179 -9.67 -5.38 1.75
N ASP A 180 -8.92 -6.48 1.89
CA ASP A 180 -8.54 -7.04 3.19
C ASP A 180 -7.29 -6.40 3.80
N GLY A 181 -6.49 -5.71 2.98
CA GLY A 181 -5.26 -5.09 3.47
C GLY A 181 -4.49 -4.32 2.40
N TRP A 182 -3.33 -3.83 2.78
CA TRP A 182 -2.52 -2.90 2.01
C TRP A 182 -1.09 -3.37 1.86
N TRP A 183 -0.53 -3.16 0.68
CA TRP A 183 0.90 -3.14 0.44
C TRP A 183 1.32 -1.68 0.31
N LEU A 184 1.91 -1.13 1.36
CA LEU A 184 2.41 0.24 1.39
C LEU A 184 3.76 0.29 0.67
N ASP A 185 3.73 0.58 -0.62
CA ASP A 185 4.89 0.59 -1.49
C ASP A 185 5.53 1.98 -1.58
N SER A 186 6.83 2.02 -1.87
CA SER A 186 7.63 3.25 -2.09
C SER A 186 7.49 4.30 -0.99
N THR A 187 7.51 3.86 0.24
CA THR A 187 7.33 4.73 1.42
C THR A 187 8.61 5.44 1.89
N GLU A 188 9.75 5.23 1.23
CA GLU A 188 11.06 5.83 1.53
C GLU A 188 11.19 7.34 1.33
N PRO A 189 10.47 8.13 0.54
CA PRO A 189 9.83 7.99 -0.77
C PRO A 189 10.85 7.83 -1.90
N ASP A 190 10.40 7.21 -2.99
CA ASP A 190 11.27 6.93 -4.14
C ASP A 190 11.68 8.22 -4.87
N HIS A 191 12.97 8.33 -5.17
CA HIS A 191 13.58 9.39 -5.97
C HIS A 191 13.37 10.84 -5.50
N LEU A 192 13.90 11.15 -4.35
CA LEU A 192 14.28 12.51 -4.04
C LEU A 192 15.63 12.79 -4.71
N GLU A 193 15.64 13.41 -5.89
CA GLU A 193 16.84 14.11 -6.34
C GLU A 193 17.01 15.34 -5.44
N ILE A 194 17.87 15.20 -4.47
CA ILE A 194 18.34 16.31 -3.64
C ILE A 194 19.50 16.99 -4.37
#